data_5b5762ebd137bedbac0bef2abdb21eb0
#
_entry.id   5b5762ebd137bedbac0bef2abdb21eb0
#
_cell.length_a   1.000
_cell.length_b   1.000
_cell.length_c   1.000
_cell.angle_alpha   90.00
_cell.angle_beta   90.00
_cell.angle_gamma   90.00
#
_symmetry.space_group_name_H-M   'P 1'
#
loop_
_entity.id
_entity.type
_entity.pdbx_description
1 polymer ?
#
loop_
_entity_poly.entity_id
_entity_poly.type
_entity_poly.pdbx_seq_one_letter_code
_entity_poly.pdbx_strand_id
1 'polypeptide(L)'
;WGLTNLYWKQRLNQGRISFIAGAVDVTDYLDIYGLINPWTQFQNLVFLTDPTIPAPNQGLGAAFGAMATDNIYVVGGLADTNGDPTEPGDWFDTFFNDHEYFYHFEVGWTSSQERIYLDNIHLTGWYADEREDAQVEDGWGLAFSAAWFVDDTWMPFLRAGYSDDGGALLEASVSAGVGYYFEESKDLIGFGLNWGRPPDSGLDNQYTAEIFYRLQLAQNLAITPDVQLIFNPALNPDEDMLWVFGLRARLAL
;
A
#
# COMPACT_ATOMS: atom_id res chain seq x y z
N TRP A 1 19.94 -0.19 -11.45
CA TRP A 1 18.73 0.50 -11.89
C TRP A 1 17.62 -0.52 -12.10
N GLY A 2 16.35 -0.12 -11.91
CA GLY A 2 15.23 -1.01 -12.12
C GLY A 2 14.16 -0.33 -12.98
N LEU A 3 13.34 -1.11 -13.67
CA LEU A 3 12.15 -0.66 -14.39
C LEU A 3 10.92 -0.98 -13.53
N THR A 4 10.33 0.03 -12.92
CA THR A 4 9.22 -0.17 -11.98
C THR A 4 7.85 -0.13 -12.65
N ASN A 5 7.70 0.67 -13.72
CA ASN A 5 6.41 0.85 -14.40
C ASN A 5 6.61 1.04 -15.91
N LEU A 6 6.01 0.16 -16.69
CA LEU A 6 5.92 0.27 -18.14
C LEU A 6 4.62 -0.41 -18.60
N TYR A 7 3.52 0.31 -18.62
CA TYR A 7 2.21 -0.24 -18.95
C TYR A 7 1.42 0.65 -19.90
N TRP A 8 0.53 0.03 -20.65
CA TRP A 8 -0.53 0.74 -21.35
C TRP A 8 -1.67 1.03 -20.40
N LYS A 9 -2.17 2.28 -20.43
CA LYS A 9 -3.32 2.74 -19.63
C LYS A 9 -4.41 3.28 -20.52
N GLN A 10 -5.61 2.77 -20.37
CA GLN A 10 -6.81 3.25 -21.07
C GLN A 10 -7.83 3.76 -20.05
N ARG A 11 -8.38 4.95 -20.32
CA ARG A 11 -9.52 5.51 -19.58
C ARG A 11 -10.69 5.70 -20.53
N LEU A 12 -11.87 5.27 -20.11
CA LEU A 12 -13.12 5.33 -20.85
C LEU A 12 -14.18 6.01 -19.99
N ASN A 13 -15.24 6.52 -20.65
CA ASN A 13 -16.39 7.12 -19.99
C ASN A 13 -16.00 8.17 -18.94
N GLN A 14 -15.23 9.19 -19.32
CA GLN A 14 -14.74 10.26 -18.44
C GLN A 14 -13.92 9.73 -17.23
N GLY A 15 -13.20 8.64 -17.42
CA GLY A 15 -12.39 8.02 -16.37
C GLY A 15 -13.13 7.09 -15.41
N ARG A 16 -14.43 6.89 -15.62
CA ARG A 16 -15.22 5.94 -14.81
C ARG A 16 -14.82 4.47 -15.01
N ILE A 17 -14.16 4.16 -16.11
CA ILE A 17 -13.59 2.85 -16.38
C ILE A 17 -12.13 3.05 -16.77
N SER A 18 -11.25 2.27 -16.19
CA SER A 18 -9.82 2.29 -16.51
C SER A 18 -9.26 0.89 -16.59
N PHE A 19 -8.27 0.71 -17.47
CA PHE A 19 -7.49 -0.52 -17.60
C PHE A 19 -6.01 -0.18 -17.63
N ILE A 20 -5.21 -1.05 -17.04
CA ILE A 20 -3.75 -1.07 -17.19
C ILE A 20 -3.30 -2.46 -17.56
N ALA A 21 -2.27 -2.59 -18.39
CA ALA A 21 -1.62 -3.86 -18.73
C ALA A 21 -0.17 -3.63 -19.12
N GLY A 22 0.74 -4.42 -18.58
CA GLY A 22 2.18 -4.32 -18.77
C GLY A 22 2.93 -4.55 -17.49
N ALA A 23 4.09 -3.91 -17.31
CA ALA A 23 4.79 -3.90 -16.04
C ALA A 23 4.08 -2.96 -15.07
N VAL A 24 3.49 -3.52 -14.01
CA VAL A 24 2.68 -2.79 -13.02
C VAL A 24 3.28 -2.90 -11.63
N ASP A 25 3.00 -1.92 -10.81
CA ASP A 25 3.15 -1.98 -9.36
C ASP A 25 1.74 -2.06 -8.76
N VAL A 26 1.43 -3.15 -8.09
CA VAL A 26 0.09 -3.36 -7.48
C VAL A 26 -0.19 -2.32 -6.42
N THR A 27 0.84 -1.85 -5.71
CA THR A 27 0.72 -0.85 -4.65
C THR A 27 0.37 0.56 -5.16
N ASP A 28 0.44 0.80 -6.48
CA ASP A 28 0.04 2.08 -7.09
C ASP A 28 -1.49 2.26 -7.21
N TYR A 29 -2.27 1.16 -7.07
CA TYR A 29 -3.71 1.23 -7.31
C TYR A 29 -4.58 0.36 -6.39
N LEU A 30 -4.00 -0.52 -5.58
CA LEU A 30 -4.71 -1.39 -4.63
C LEU A 30 -4.52 -0.87 -3.20
N ASP A 31 -5.58 -0.93 -2.38
CA ASP A 31 -5.57 -0.59 -0.94
C ASP A 31 -5.07 0.85 -0.65
N ILE A 32 -5.44 1.79 -1.54
CA ILE A 32 -4.99 3.19 -1.50
C ILE A 32 -5.83 4.01 -0.53
N TYR A 33 -5.17 4.83 0.30
CA TYR A 33 -5.81 5.84 1.14
C TYR A 33 -4.98 7.14 1.17
N GLY A 34 -5.51 8.21 1.75
CA GLY A 34 -4.97 9.56 1.59
C GLY A 34 -3.61 9.85 2.26
N LEU A 35 -3.08 8.94 3.08
CA LEU A 35 -1.78 9.10 3.75
C LEU A 35 -0.73 8.07 3.29
N ILE A 36 -0.92 7.44 2.13
CA ILE A 36 -0.05 6.38 1.60
C ILE A 36 1.18 6.88 0.83
N ASN A 37 1.35 8.18 0.62
CA ASN A 37 2.41 8.67 -0.24
C ASN A 37 3.82 8.52 0.40
N PRO A 38 4.66 7.56 -0.07
CA PRO A 38 5.95 7.27 0.56
C PRO A 38 6.96 8.40 0.43
N TRP A 39 6.71 9.37 -0.45
CA TRP A 39 7.61 10.50 -0.69
C TRP A 39 7.38 11.67 0.26
N THR A 40 6.20 11.75 0.90
CA THR A 40 5.78 12.94 1.66
C THR A 40 4.96 12.66 2.91
N GLN A 41 4.66 11.37 3.21
CA GLN A 41 3.80 10.98 4.33
C GLN A 41 4.48 9.87 5.14
N PHE A 42 3.78 8.87 5.65
CA PHE A 42 4.36 7.76 6.40
C PHE A 42 5.51 7.08 5.65
N GLN A 43 6.48 6.51 6.38
CA GLN A 43 7.61 5.74 5.84
C GLN A 43 7.52 4.26 6.18
N ASN A 44 6.96 3.93 7.35
CA ASN A 44 6.86 2.55 7.77
C ASN A 44 5.86 1.79 6.90
N LEU A 45 6.27 0.59 6.48
CA LEU A 45 5.48 -0.23 5.56
C LEU A 45 4.06 -0.51 6.07
N VAL A 46 3.88 -0.69 7.39
CA VAL A 46 2.56 -0.97 8.00
C VAL A 46 1.53 0.16 7.82
N PHE A 47 1.98 1.36 7.43
CA PHE A 47 1.11 2.49 7.09
C PHE A 47 1.07 2.77 5.59
N LEU A 48 2.08 2.31 4.81
CA LEU A 48 2.12 2.48 3.36
C LEU A 48 1.24 1.47 2.62
N THR A 49 1.19 0.23 3.10
CA THR A 49 0.29 -0.81 2.59
C THR A 49 -0.35 -1.51 3.79
N ASP A 50 -1.37 -2.33 3.58
CA ASP A 50 -1.74 -3.28 4.63
C ASP A 50 -0.71 -4.43 4.63
N PRO A 51 0.01 -4.66 5.74
CA PRO A 51 1.09 -5.66 5.80
C PRO A 51 0.59 -7.12 5.72
N THR A 52 -0.72 -7.32 5.66
CA THR A 52 -1.35 -8.62 5.38
C THR A 52 -1.59 -8.85 3.89
N ILE A 53 -1.25 -7.89 3.03
CA ILE A 53 -1.29 -8.03 1.57
C ILE A 53 0.13 -8.27 1.06
N PRO A 54 0.48 -9.46 0.56
CA PRO A 54 1.80 -9.75 -0.01
C PRO A 54 1.91 -9.22 -1.44
N ALA A 55 1.75 -7.89 -1.61
CA ALA A 55 1.83 -7.27 -2.92
C ALA A 55 3.19 -7.64 -3.58
N PRO A 56 3.18 -8.21 -4.79
CA PRO A 56 4.41 -8.62 -5.46
C PRO A 56 5.26 -7.41 -5.86
N ASN A 57 6.53 -7.66 -6.12
CA ASN A 57 7.39 -6.69 -6.79
C ASN A 57 6.84 -6.34 -8.17
N GLN A 58 7.36 -5.26 -8.75
CA GLN A 58 6.95 -4.81 -10.07
C GLN A 58 7.28 -5.88 -11.15
N GLY A 59 6.29 -6.27 -11.92
CA GLY A 59 6.35 -7.29 -12.96
C GLY A 59 5.17 -7.19 -13.91
N LEU A 60 4.99 -8.17 -14.78
CA LEU A 60 3.85 -8.19 -15.68
C LEU A 60 2.54 -8.35 -14.92
N GLY A 61 1.52 -7.64 -15.37
CA GLY A 61 0.20 -7.70 -14.78
C GLY A 61 -0.83 -6.92 -15.56
N ALA A 62 -2.08 -7.03 -15.11
CA ALA A 62 -3.18 -6.28 -15.66
C ALA A 62 -4.22 -6.00 -14.57
N ALA A 63 -4.82 -4.82 -14.62
CA ALA A 63 -5.89 -4.47 -13.71
C ALA A 63 -6.95 -3.62 -14.40
N PHE A 64 -8.15 -3.64 -13.83
CA PHE A 64 -9.22 -2.76 -14.18
C PHE A 64 -9.76 -2.03 -12.95
N GLY A 65 -10.29 -0.83 -13.17
CA GLY A 65 -11.02 -0.07 -12.16
C GLY A 65 -12.29 0.49 -12.78
N ALA A 66 -13.39 0.50 -12.02
CA ALA A 66 -14.64 1.07 -12.48
C ALA A 66 -15.45 1.72 -11.35
N MET A 67 -16.06 2.86 -11.66
CA MET A 67 -17.13 3.44 -10.84
C MET A 67 -18.44 2.71 -11.17
N ALA A 68 -18.86 1.77 -10.31
CA ALA A 68 -20.11 1.05 -10.48
C ALA A 68 -21.34 1.95 -10.28
N THR A 69 -21.22 2.92 -9.36
CA THR A 69 -22.18 4.04 -9.17
C THR A 69 -21.39 5.34 -9.08
N ASP A 70 -21.99 6.42 -8.64
CA ASP A 70 -21.27 7.68 -8.37
C ASP A 70 -20.40 7.61 -7.12
N ASN A 71 -20.68 6.68 -6.22
CA ASN A 71 -20.01 6.53 -4.94
C ASN A 71 -19.38 5.15 -4.70
N ILE A 72 -19.71 4.14 -5.48
CA ILE A 72 -19.15 2.79 -5.36
C ILE A 72 -18.18 2.53 -6.49
N TYR A 73 -17.00 2.09 -6.15
CA TYR A 73 -16.00 1.68 -7.11
C TYR A 73 -15.58 0.22 -6.91
N VAL A 74 -15.01 -0.36 -7.93
CA VAL A 74 -14.38 -1.68 -7.91
C VAL A 74 -13.03 -1.61 -8.60
N VAL A 75 -12.06 -2.36 -8.08
CA VAL A 75 -10.74 -2.61 -8.68
C VAL A 75 -10.51 -4.09 -8.70
N GLY A 76 -9.87 -4.62 -9.73
CA GLY A 76 -9.50 -6.03 -9.77
C GLY A 76 -8.43 -6.29 -10.81
N GLY A 77 -7.66 -7.34 -10.61
CA GLY A 77 -6.59 -7.67 -11.52
C GLY A 77 -5.76 -8.85 -11.06
N LEU A 78 -4.66 -9.04 -11.75
CA LEU A 78 -3.63 -10.01 -11.42
C LEU A 78 -2.24 -9.46 -11.77
N ALA A 79 -1.23 -9.91 -11.05
CA ALA A 79 0.17 -9.58 -11.29
C ALA A 79 1.04 -10.82 -11.07
N ASP A 80 2.18 -10.87 -11.75
CA ASP A 80 3.22 -11.86 -11.57
C ASP A 80 3.80 -11.77 -10.15
N THR A 81 3.88 -12.89 -9.43
CA THR A 81 4.47 -12.94 -8.08
C THR A 81 6.00 -12.97 -8.11
N ASN A 82 6.60 -13.34 -9.25
CA ASN A 82 8.05 -13.49 -9.45
C ASN A 82 8.69 -12.30 -10.21
N GLY A 83 7.94 -11.20 -10.36
CA GLY A 83 8.43 -9.99 -10.99
C GLY A 83 9.68 -9.43 -10.30
N ASP A 84 10.73 -9.12 -11.06
CA ASP A 84 11.93 -8.41 -10.58
C ASP A 84 12.16 -7.15 -11.44
N PRO A 85 12.02 -5.94 -10.85
CA PRO A 85 12.24 -4.69 -11.59
C PRO A 85 13.69 -4.51 -12.04
N THR A 86 14.66 -5.28 -11.52
CA THR A 86 16.07 -5.20 -11.91
C THR A 86 16.40 -6.12 -13.08
N GLU A 87 15.54 -7.12 -13.34
CA GLU A 87 15.66 -8.12 -14.42
C GLU A 87 14.43 -8.11 -15.35
N PRO A 88 14.10 -6.97 -15.98
CA PRO A 88 12.87 -6.84 -16.77
C PRO A 88 12.83 -7.74 -18.04
N GLY A 89 13.95 -8.35 -18.40
CA GLY A 89 14.03 -9.33 -19.50
C GLY A 89 13.31 -10.63 -19.18
N ASP A 90 13.19 -10.99 -17.91
CA ASP A 90 12.69 -12.29 -17.47
C ASP A 90 11.16 -12.26 -17.20
N TRP A 91 10.53 -11.07 -17.16
CA TRP A 91 9.11 -10.92 -16.85
C TRP A 91 8.17 -11.72 -17.76
N PHE A 92 8.53 -11.88 -19.07
CA PHE A 92 7.71 -12.68 -19.98
C PHE A 92 7.83 -14.17 -19.66
N ASP A 93 8.99 -14.59 -19.18
CA ASP A 93 9.25 -15.99 -18.84
C ASP A 93 8.50 -16.34 -17.55
N THR A 94 8.68 -15.56 -16.48
CA THR A 94 8.00 -15.77 -15.20
C THR A 94 6.48 -15.70 -15.37
N PHE A 95 5.95 -14.70 -16.07
CA PHE A 95 4.51 -14.55 -16.25
C PHE A 95 3.87 -15.67 -17.07
N PHE A 96 4.50 -16.13 -18.16
CA PHE A 96 3.89 -17.09 -19.10
C PHE A 96 4.31 -18.54 -18.90
N ASN A 97 5.36 -18.83 -18.13
CA ASN A 97 5.83 -20.19 -17.91
C ASN A 97 5.61 -20.67 -16.48
N ASP A 98 5.87 -19.82 -15.46
CA ASP A 98 5.69 -20.23 -14.06
C ASP A 98 4.21 -20.23 -13.67
N HIS A 99 3.42 -19.30 -14.20
CA HIS A 99 1.97 -19.20 -13.93
C HIS A 99 1.65 -18.98 -12.44
N GLU A 100 2.50 -18.30 -11.73
CA GLU A 100 2.36 -17.97 -10.32
C GLU A 100 1.88 -16.52 -10.18
N TYR A 101 0.62 -16.30 -9.77
CA TYR A 101 -0.01 -15.00 -9.83
C TYR A 101 -0.53 -14.54 -8.47
N PHE A 102 -0.52 -13.23 -8.28
CA PHE A 102 -1.26 -12.53 -7.24
C PHE A 102 -2.55 -11.98 -7.84
N TYR A 103 -3.67 -12.50 -7.39
CA TYR A 103 -5.01 -12.04 -7.76
C TYR A 103 -5.55 -11.11 -6.70
N HIS A 104 -6.24 -10.05 -7.12
CA HIS A 104 -6.82 -9.10 -6.19
C HIS A 104 -8.15 -8.55 -6.68
N PHE A 105 -9.01 -8.22 -5.72
CA PHE A 105 -10.27 -7.55 -5.94
C PHE A 105 -10.59 -6.63 -4.77
N GLU A 106 -10.99 -5.39 -5.08
CA GLU A 106 -11.37 -4.38 -4.10
C GLU A 106 -12.73 -3.80 -4.44
N VAL A 107 -13.56 -3.60 -3.44
CA VAL A 107 -14.80 -2.83 -3.53
C VAL A 107 -14.76 -1.72 -2.48
N GLY A 108 -15.08 -0.50 -2.91
CA GLY A 108 -15.03 0.65 -2.01
C GLY A 108 -16.12 1.67 -2.26
N TRP A 109 -16.34 2.46 -1.23
CA TRP A 109 -17.14 3.67 -1.26
C TRP A 109 -16.22 4.90 -1.28
N THR A 110 -16.63 5.92 -2.02
CA THR A 110 -15.99 7.24 -2.02
C THR A 110 -17.05 8.35 -2.04
N SER A 111 -16.71 9.51 -1.54
CA SER A 111 -17.60 10.70 -1.60
C SER A 111 -17.83 11.19 -3.03
N SER A 112 -16.82 11.04 -3.91
CA SER A 112 -16.91 11.27 -5.36
C SER A 112 -15.75 10.61 -6.09
N GLN A 113 -15.87 10.43 -7.41
CA GLN A 113 -14.79 9.90 -8.26
C GLN A 113 -13.48 10.70 -8.13
N GLU A 114 -13.55 12.01 -7.94
CA GLU A 114 -12.38 12.89 -7.80
C GLU A 114 -11.67 12.72 -6.46
N ARG A 115 -12.39 12.24 -5.45
CA ARG A 115 -11.89 12.05 -4.09
C ARG A 115 -11.60 10.59 -3.74
N ILE A 116 -11.59 9.68 -4.71
CA ILE A 116 -11.45 8.22 -4.51
C ILE A 116 -10.25 7.82 -3.65
N TYR A 117 -9.17 8.61 -3.64
CA TYR A 117 -7.98 8.37 -2.82
C TYR A 117 -7.93 9.20 -1.53
N LEU A 118 -8.87 10.08 -1.33
CA LEU A 118 -8.92 10.98 -0.17
C LEU A 118 -10.02 10.62 0.81
N ASP A 119 -11.21 10.27 0.25
CA ASP A 119 -12.38 9.86 1.02
C ASP A 119 -12.77 8.47 0.53
N ASN A 120 -12.30 7.44 1.20
CA ASN A 120 -12.67 6.08 0.84
C ASN A 120 -12.86 5.16 2.05
N ILE A 121 -13.72 4.17 1.85
CA ILE A 121 -13.87 3.01 2.73
C ILE A 121 -13.91 1.81 1.80
N HIS A 122 -12.98 0.86 1.96
CA HIS A 122 -12.91 -0.28 1.06
C HIS A 122 -12.57 -1.60 1.77
N LEU A 123 -12.90 -2.66 1.08
CA LEU A 123 -12.52 -4.01 1.41
C LEU A 123 -11.78 -4.61 0.22
N THR A 124 -10.57 -5.08 0.47
CA THR A 124 -9.70 -5.73 -0.49
C THR A 124 -9.60 -7.21 -0.17
N GLY A 125 -9.85 -8.08 -1.14
CA GLY A 125 -9.57 -9.50 -1.07
C GLY A 125 -8.44 -9.86 -2.03
N TRP A 126 -7.60 -10.81 -1.64
CA TRP A 126 -6.51 -11.28 -2.48
C TRP A 126 -6.30 -12.79 -2.33
N TYR A 127 -5.68 -13.38 -3.35
CA TYR A 127 -5.15 -14.73 -3.35
C TYR A 127 -3.81 -14.72 -4.11
N ALA A 128 -2.82 -15.42 -3.59
CA ALA A 128 -1.53 -15.62 -4.23
C ALA A 128 -1.29 -17.12 -4.43
N ASP A 129 -0.85 -17.50 -5.62
CA ASP A 129 -0.42 -18.86 -5.91
C ASP A 129 0.86 -19.21 -5.12
N GLU A 130 1.08 -20.50 -4.88
CA GLU A 130 2.34 -21.02 -4.34
C GLU A 130 3.51 -20.57 -5.24
N ARG A 131 4.61 -20.17 -4.60
CA ARG A 131 5.87 -19.84 -5.28
C ARG A 131 6.90 -20.92 -4.94
N GLU A 132 7.03 -21.92 -5.83
CA GLU A 132 7.84 -23.10 -5.57
C GLU A 132 9.31 -22.75 -5.31
N ASP A 133 9.91 -21.89 -6.14
CA ASP A 133 11.31 -21.49 -6.02
C ASP A 133 11.60 -20.66 -4.77
N ALA A 134 10.64 -19.87 -4.32
CA ALA A 134 10.72 -19.07 -3.10
C ALA A 134 10.33 -19.85 -1.83
N GLN A 135 9.79 -21.05 -1.97
CA GLN A 135 9.27 -21.89 -0.87
C GLN A 135 8.19 -21.16 -0.04
N VAL A 136 7.30 -20.44 -0.71
CA VAL A 136 6.17 -19.74 -0.13
C VAL A 136 4.90 -20.46 -0.56
N GLU A 137 4.11 -20.92 0.39
CA GLU A 137 2.83 -21.59 0.14
C GLU A 137 1.80 -20.63 -0.46
N ASP A 138 0.78 -21.15 -1.11
CA ASP A 138 -0.34 -20.34 -1.57
C ASP A 138 -1.09 -19.73 -0.37
N GLY A 139 -1.78 -18.63 -0.60
CA GLY A 139 -2.47 -17.98 0.49
C GLY A 139 -3.52 -16.98 0.04
N TRP A 140 -4.30 -16.55 1.00
CA TRP A 140 -5.37 -15.58 0.77
C TRP A 140 -5.50 -14.59 1.95
N GLY A 141 -6.16 -13.48 1.72
CA GLY A 141 -6.40 -12.53 2.78
C GLY A 141 -7.49 -11.52 2.46
N LEU A 142 -7.85 -10.79 3.51
CA LEU A 142 -8.80 -9.68 3.46
C LEU A 142 -8.21 -8.48 4.20
N ALA A 143 -8.31 -7.30 3.60
CA ALA A 143 -7.92 -6.05 4.21
C ALA A 143 -9.07 -5.03 4.13
N PHE A 144 -9.28 -4.32 5.21
CA PHE A 144 -10.24 -3.22 5.33
C PHE A 144 -9.49 -1.90 5.53
N SER A 145 -9.91 -0.86 4.85
CA SER A 145 -9.37 0.49 5.02
C SER A 145 -10.50 1.51 5.02
N ALA A 146 -10.40 2.49 5.91
CA ALA A 146 -11.31 3.63 5.99
C ALA A 146 -10.53 4.89 6.30
N ALA A 147 -10.63 5.89 5.44
CA ALA A 147 -10.05 7.21 5.61
C ALA A 147 -10.92 8.26 4.90
N TRP A 148 -11.09 9.42 5.53
CA TRP A 148 -11.81 10.54 4.92
C TRP A 148 -11.42 11.84 5.57
N PHE A 149 -11.62 12.94 4.85
CA PHE A 149 -11.43 14.27 5.39
C PHE A 149 -12.61 14.71 6.25
N VAL A 150 -12.29 15.23 7.43
CA VAL A 150 -13.19 16.00 8.29
C VAL A 150 -12.77 17.46 8.18
N ASP A 151 -13.70 18.32 7.73
CA ASP A 151 -13.50 19.76 7.54
C ASP A 151 -12.26 20.11 6.68
N ASP A 152 -11.94 19.27 5.70
CA ASP A 152 -10.78 19.39 4.81
C ASP A 152 -9.42 19.57 5.52
N THR A 153 -9.38 19.31 6.81
CA THR A 153 -8.23 19.54 7.69
C THR A 153 -7.73 18.26 8.34
N TRP A 154 -8.63 17.45 8.90
CA TRP A 154 -8.30 16.21 9.59
C TRP A 154 -8.58 15.00 8.71
N MET A 155 -7.63 14.08 8.64
CA MET A 155 -7.80 12.81 7.97
C MET A 155 -7.54 11.65 8.95
N PRO A 156 -8.56 11.23 9.74
CA PRO A 156 -8.46 10.00 10.49
C PRO A 156 -8.45 8.80 9.55
N PHE A 157 -7.78 7.73 9.96
CA PHE A 157 -7.81 6.45 9.26
C PHE A 157 -7.89 5.27 10.24
N LEU A 158 -8.48 4.19 9.75
CA LEU A 158 -8.51 2.88 10.39
C LEU A 158 -8.30 1.83 9.31
N ARG A 159 -7.34 0.93 9.52
CA ARG A 159 -7.06 -0.19 8.63
C ARG A 159 -6.93 -1.46 9.43
N ALA A 160 -7.34 -2.59 8.87
CA ALA A 160 -7.22 -3.89 9.49
C ALA A 160 -7.13 -4.98 8.42
N GLY A 161 -6.29 -5.97 8.62
CA GLY A 161 -6.13 -7.06 7.69
C GLY A 161 -5.88 -8.40 8.38
N TYR A 162 -6.13 -9.44 7.60
CA TYR A 162 -5.83 -10.83 7.94
C TYR A 162 -5.35 -11.57 6.69
N SER A 163 -4.34 -12.40 6.86
CA SER A 163 -3.82 -13.31 5.86
C SER A 163 -3.71 -14.73 6.39
N ASP A 164 -3.89 -15.68 5.50
CA ASP A 164 -3.63 -17.10 5.70
C ASP A 164 -2.56 -17.48 4.66
N ASP A 165 -1.30 -17.56 5.06
CA ASP A 165 -0.12 -17.73 4.23
C ASP A 165 0.09 -16.71 3.09
N GLY A 166 0.57 -17.14 1.92
CA GLY A 166 0.86 -16.31 0.75
C GLY A 166 2.08 -15.41 0.89
N GLY A 167 2.87 -15.53 1.95
CA GLY A 167 4.08 -14.75 2.19
C GLY A 167 3.81 -13.33 2.68
N ALA A 168 2.67 -13.07 3.30
CA ALA A 168 2.36 -11.79 3.91
C ALA A 168 3.32 -11.47 5.08
N LEU A 169 3.66 -10.19 5.26
CA LEU A 169 4.56 -9.74 6.32
C LEU A 169 3.98 -9.96 7.71
N LEU A 170 2.68 -9.77 7.86
CA LEU A 170 1.93 -10.02 9.10
C LEU A 170 0.70 -10.87 8.80
N GLU A 171 0.40 -11.84 9.66
CA GLU A 171 -0.82 -12.65 9.60
C GLU A 171 -2.06 -11.82 9.92
N ALA A 172 -1.95 -10.89 10.87
CA ALA A 172 -3.02 -9.96 11.20
C ALA A 172 -2.45 -8.59 11.54
N SER A 173 -3.17 -7.54 11.18
CA SER A 173 -2.76 -6.16 11.41
C SER A 173 -3.95 -5.27 11.75
N VAL A 174 -3.74 -4.30 12.63
CA VAL A 174 -4.68 -3.20 12.86
C VAL A 174 -3.87 -1.91 12.97
N SER A 175 -4.17 -0.95 12.10
CA SER A 175 -3.57 0.40 12.10
C SER A 175 -4.63 1.46 12.30
N ALA A 176 -4.33 2.46 13.11
CA ALA A 176 -5.17 3.64 13.27
C ALA A 176 -4.30 4.89 13.42
N GLY A 177 -4.80 6.02 12.97
CA GLY A 177 -4.06 7.26 13.08
C GLY A 177 -4.79 8.44 12.48
N VAL A 178 -4.06 9.53 12.30
CA VAL A 178 -4.62 10.79 11.80
C VAL A 178 -3.56 11.63 11.10
N GLY A 179 -3.94 12.29 10.00
CA GLY A 179 -3.23 13.42 9.41
C GLY A 179 -3.90 14.73 9.74
N TYR A 180 -3.13 15.78 9.96
CA TYR A 180 -3.61 17.14 10.10
C TYR A 180 -2.95 18.04 9.05
N TYR A 181 -3.76 18.62 8.19
CA TYR A 181 -3.35 19.49 7.09
C TYR A 181 -3.48 20.96 7.50
N PHE A 182 -2.37 21.68 7.44
CA PHE A 182 -2.34 23.12 7.72
C PHE A 182 -2.72 23.87 6.44
N GLU A 183 -3.85 24.57 6.44
CA GLU A 183 -4.38 25.24 5.23
C GLU A 183 -3.44 26.31 4.68
N GLU A 184 -2.85 27.13 5.55
CA GLU A 184 -2.02 28.27 5.16
C GLU A 184 -0.63 27.84 4.65
N SER A 185 0.07 26.98 5.40
CA SER A 185 1.44 26.58 5.06
C SER A 185 1.51 25.41 4.08
N LYS A 186 0.39 24.66 3.91
CA LYS A 186 0.35 23.38 3.19
C LYS A 186 1.20 22.26 3.83
N ASP A 187 1.58 22.47 5.07
CA ASP A 187 2.25 21.44 5.87
C ASP A 187 1.28 20.30 6.22
N LEU A 188 1.86 19.19 6.64
CA LEU A 188 1.09 18.02 7.10
C LEU A 188 1.83 17.38 8.27
N ILE A 189 1.15 17.16 9.37
CA ILE A 189 1.61 16.25 10.42
C ILE A 189 0.79 14.98 10.38
N GLY A 190 1.42 13.82 10.51
CA GLY A 190 0.74 12.53 10.61
C GLY A 190 1.23 11.76 11.82
N PHE A 191 0.32 11.05 12.46
CA PHE A 191 0.58 10.12 13.54
C PHE A 191 -0.18 8.82 13.31
N GLY A 192 0.50 7.67 13.48
CA GLY A 192 -0.08 6.34 13.33
C GLY A 192 0.38 5.39 14.41
N LEU A 193 -0.48 4.45 14.76
CA LEU A 193 -0.23 3.29 15.61
C LEU A 193 -0.63 2.03 14.85
N ASN A 194 0.17 0.97 14.97
CA ASN A 194 -0.11 -0.34 14.43
C ASN A 194 0.11 -1.40 15.49
N TRP A 195 -0.75 -2.40 15.52
CA TRP A 195 -0.55 -3.71 16.09
C TRP A 195 -0.49 -4.74 14.97
N GLY A 196 0.47 -5.66 15.02
CA GLY A 196 0.65 -6.70 14.04
C GLY A 196 1.02 -8.03 14.68
N ARG A 197 0.42 -9.11 14.18
CA ARG A 197 0.76 -10.48 14.54
C ARG A 197 1.62 -11.08 13.41
N PRO A 198 2.87 -11.49 13.70
CA PRO A 198 3.70 -12.20 12.72
C PRO A 198 3.08 -13.53 12.31
N PRO A 199 3.38 -14.07 11.11
CA PRO A 199 2.98 -15.43 10.70
C PRO A 199 3.62 -16.52 11.56
N ASP A 200 4.86 -16.31 12.00
CA ASP A 200 5.53 -17.22 12.91
C ASP A 200 4.98 -17.08 14.34
N SER A 201 4.28 -18.10 14.81
CA SER A 201 3.68 -18.16 16.15
C SER A 201 4.71 -18.18 17.30
N GLY A 202 5.98 -18.34 17.01
CA GLY A 202 7.09 -18.25 17.97
C GLY A 202 7.52 -16.81 18.26
N LEU A 203 7.04 -15.83 17.46
CA LEU A 203 7.35 -14.43 17.63
C LEU A 203 6.26 -13.68 18.41
N ASP A 204 6.68 -12.68 19.18
CA ASP A 204 5.76 -11.77 19.86
C ASP A 204 5.08 -10.80 18.87
N ASN A 205 3.90 -10.29 19.24
CA ASN A 205 3.21 -9.28 18.45
C ASN A 205 4.04 -8.01 18.33
N GLN A 206 4.12 -7.48 17.12
CA GLN A 206 4.77 -6.20 16.84
C GLN A 206 3.83 -5.02 17.15
N TYR A 207 4.39 -3.94 17.71
CA TYR A 207 3.69 -2.66 17.86
C TYR A 207 4.54 -1.57 17.21
N THR A 208 3.94 -0.79 16.33
CA THR A 208 4.62 0.30 15.63
C THR A 208 3.93 1.62 15.88
N ALA A 209 4.70 2.64 16.21
CA ALA A 209 4.25 4.03 16.24
C ALA A 209 5.10 4.86 15.28
N GLU A 210 4.47 5.75 14.52
CA GLU A 210 5.18 6.67 13.63
C GLU A 210 4.57 8.07 13.74
N ILE A 211 5.44 9.07 13.73
CA ILE A 211 5.08 10.47 13.59
C ILE A 211 5.98 11.12 12.54
N PHE A 212 5.37 11.82 11.58
CA PHE A 212 6.09 12.62 10.60
C PHE A 212 5.55 14.05 10.54
N TYR A 213 6.39 14.98 10.08
CA TYR A 213 5.99 16.35 9.79
C TYR A 213 6.50 16.74 8.41
N ARG A 214 5.60 16.90 7.43
CA ARG A 214 5.94 17.42 6.11
C ARG A 214 5.93 18.94 6.13
N LEU A 215 7.11 19.53 6.05
CA LEU A 215 7.32 20.96 5.90
C LEU A 215 7.34 21.34 4.41
N GLN A 216 6.34 22.08 3.93
CA GLN A 216 6.25 22.54 2.56
C GLN A 216 7.00 23.88 2.40
N LEU A 217 8.28 23.84 2.01
CA LEU A 217 9.14 25.01 1.90
C LEU A 217 8.85 25.87 0.66
N ALA A 218 8.41 25.23 -0.43
CA ALA A 218 8.01 25.88 -1.67
C ALA A 218 7.01 24.99 -2.40
N GLN A 219 6.39 25.46 -3.47
CA GLN A 219 5.39 24.70 -4.24
C GLN A 219 5.91 23.30 -4.67
N ASN A 220 7.19 23.19 -4.95
CA ASN A 220 7.84 21.99 -5.46
C ASN A 220 8.90 21.41 -4.51
N LEU A 221 9.06 21.93 -3.29
CA LEU A 221 10.06 21.48 -2.33
C LEU A 221 9.43 21.19 -0.96
N ALA A 222 9.55 19.95 -0.52
CA ALA A 222 9.13 19.52 0.81
C ALA A 222 10.26 18.79 1.54
N ILE A 223 10.33 18.97 2.87
CA ILE A 223 11.21 18.21 3.78
C ILE A 223 10.33 17.53 4.81
N THR A 224 10.58 16.24 5.05
CA THR A 224 9.78 15.44 5.97
C THR A 224 10.68 14.70 6.96
N PRO A 225 10.94 15.27 8.16
CA PRO A 225 11.44 14.50 9.30
C PRO A 225 10.39 13.47 9.76
N ASP A 226 10.89 12.35 10.24
CA ASP A 226 10.10 11.19 10.65
C ASP A 226 10.76 10.50 11.85
N VAL A 227 9.94 9.99 12.77
CA VAL A 227 10.40 9.20 13.91
C VAL A 227 9.47 8.00 14.08
N GLN A 228 10.07 6.82 14.15
CA GLN A 228 9.36 5.57 14.38
C GLN A 228 9.86 4.87 15.64
N LEU A 229 8.95 4.18 16.30
CA LEU A 229 9.22 3.30 17.43
C LEU A 229 8.56 1.96 17.15
N ILE A 230 9.35 0.90 17.14
CA ILE A 230 8.89 -0.47 16.85
C ILE A 230 9.26 -1.35 18.04
N PHE A 231 8.27 -1.95 18.67
CA PHE A 231 8.46 -2.97 19.70
C PHE A 231 8.27 -4.35 19.07
N ASN A 232 9.08 -5.32 19.47
CA ASN A 232 9.12 -6.70 18.98
C ASN A 232 9.12 -6.72 17.43
N PRO A 233 10.13 -6.17 16.76
CA PRO A 233 10.13 -6.07 15.30
C PRO A 233 10.18 -7.45 14.65
N ALA A 234 9.13 -7.84 13.94
CA ALA A 234 8.98 -9.17 13.33
C ALA A 234 10.13 -9.56 12.37
N LEU A 235 10.72 -8.57 11.69
CA LEU A 235 11.87 -8.77 10.80
C LEU A 235 13.24 -8.69 11.49
N ASN A 236 13.28 -8.42 12.79
CA ASN A 236 14.52 -8.40 13.57
C ASN A 236 14.24 -8.87 15.01
N PRO A 237 13.89 -10.15 15.18
CA PRO A 237 13.38 -10.69 16.45
C PRO A 237 14.44 -10.75 17.58
N ASP A 238 15.70 -10.48 17.28
CA ASP A 238 16.76 -10.39 18.30
C ASP A 238 16.73 -9.07 19.10
N GLU A 239 15.91 -8.09 18.66
CA GLU A 239 15.77 -6.79 19.29
C GLU A 239 14.36 -6.58 19.86
N ASP A 240 14.27 -6.19 21.12
CA ASP A 240 12.97 -5.91 21.76
C ASP A 240 12.35 -4.59 21.26
N MET A 241 13.19 -3.63 20.85
CA MET A 241 12.76 -2.29 20.49
C MET A 241 13.74 -1.60 19.54
N LEU A 242 13.17 -0.94 18.51
CA LEU A 242 13.94 -0.14 17.55
C LEU A 242 13.40 1.29 17.48
N TRP A 243 14.34 2.25 17.46
CA TRP A 243 14.07 3.63 17.07
C TRP A 243 14.59 3.87 15.65
N VAL A 244 13.73 4.43 14.80
CA VAL A 244 14.09 4.82 13.44
C VAL A 244 13.90 6.33 13.30
N PHE A 245 14.93 7.02 12.79
CA PHE A 245 14.88 8.45 12.49
C PHE A 245 15.07 8.66 11.00
N GLY A 246 14.07 9.22 10.35
CA GLY A 246 14.04 9.47 8.91
C GLY A 246 14.09 10.98 8.60
N LEU A 247 14.71 11.32 7.49
CA LEU A 247 14.63 12.66 6.89
C LEU A 247 14.54 12.51 5.37
N ARG A 248 13.44 12.95 4.78
CA ARG A 248 13.23 12.96 3.33
C ARG A 248 13.23 14.39 2.80
N ALA A 249 13.81 14.58 1.63
CA ALA A 249 13.65 15.79 0.84
C ALA A 249 13.07 15.41 -0.52
N ARG A 250 12.00 16.09 -0.95
CA ARG A 250 11.37 15.90 -2.25
C ARG A 250 11.43 17.20 -3.03
N LEU A 251 12.02 17.14 -4.22
CA LEU A 251 11.99 18.20 -5.22
C LEU A 251 11.21 17.69 -6.44
N ALA A 252 10.11 18.34 -6.79
CA ALA A 252 9.37 18.10 -8.03
C ALA A 252 9.80 19.14 -9.09
N LEU A 253 10.20 18.68 -10.28
CA LEU A 253 10.65 19.53 -11.40
C LEU A 253 9.55 19.67 -12.43
#